data_7e6222efc4aa622be14b1b7b1b246fc1
#
_entry.id   7e6222efc4aa622be14b1b7b1b246fc1
#
_cell.length_a   1.000
_cell.length_b   1.000
_cell.length_c   1.000
_cell.angle_alpha   90.00
_cell.angle_beta   90.00
_cell.angle_gamma   90.00
#
_symmetry.space_group_name_H-M   'P 1'
#
loop_
_entity.id
_entity.type
_entity.pdbx_description
1 polymer ?
#
loop_
_entity_poly.entity_id
_entity_poly.type
_entity_poly.pdbx_seq_one_letter_code
_entity_poly.pdbx_strand_id
1 'polypeptide(L)'
;MQGVQPVGAMASSSNTLLCDGCCQPASPEHIAQRLRRLELSTRFRPVHIGVLFIALAPVPRPEDDFYGPPESKEFFNHLLDAVQIPVNSSQPGQESDAAASASARLLEFQRRGYYLAYLSECPITWAEEPVATTISRLAPTLVRRIRLNYKPKQIATQGPELAPLAEVLNGPGIGSIVRLDQGTALSAHGI
;
A
#
# COMPACT_ATOMS: atom_id res chain seq x y z
N MET A 1 -29.45 -23.20 -57.54
CA MET A 1 -28.84 -23.54 -56.28
C MET A 1 -28.05 -22.32 -55.79
N GLN A 2 -28.65 -21.50 -54.94
CA GLN A 2 -28.04 -20.28 -54.40
C GLN A 2 -27.39 -20.65 -53.06
N GLY A 3 -26.05 -20.45 -52.99
CA GLY A 3 -25.28 -20.68 -51.77
C GLY A 3 -25.53 -19.59 -50.75
N VAL A 4 -25.97 -20.00 -49.55
CA VAL A 4 -26.12 -19.14 -48.36
C VAL A 4 -24.71 -18.90 -47.81
N GLN A 5 -24.27 -17.64 -47.81
CA GLN A 5 -23.05 -17.23 -47.13
C GLN A 5 -23.27 -17.21 -45.60
N PRO A 6 -22.33 -17.72 -44.80
CA PRO A 6 -22.44 -17.62 -43.34
C PRO A 6 -22.24 -16.18 -42.91
N VAL A 7 -23.19 -15.70 -42.11
CA VAL A 7 -23.16 -14.40 -41.41
C VAL A 7 -21.95 -14.38 -40.48
N GLY A 8 -21.07 -13.39 -40.68
CA GLY A 8 -19.84 -13.23 -39.94
C GLY A 8 -20.13 -13.12 -38.42
N ALA A 9 -19.42 -13.92 -37.64
CA ALA A 9 -19.40 -13.84 -36.18
C ALA A 9 -18.94 -12.44 -35.79
N MET A 10 -19.83 -11.66 -35.17
CA MET A 10 -19.46 -10.41 -34.49
C MET A 10 -18.47 -10.75 -33.38
N ALA A 11 -17.24 -10.34 -33.57
CA ALA A 11 -16.23 -10.36 -32.50
C ALA A 11 -16.73 -9.47 -31.39
N SER A 12 -17.21 -10.06 -30.29
CA SER A 12 -17.47 -9.36 -29.04
C SER A 12 -16.14 -8.81 -28.54
N SER A 13 -15.89 -7.53 -28.77
CA SER A 13 -14.82 -6.80 -28.08
C SER A 13 -15.17 -6.81 -26.60
N SER A 14 -14.64 -7.79 -25.87
CA SER A 14 -14.72 -7.85 -24.41
C SER A 14 -14.02 -6.61 -23.87
N ASN A 15 -14.80 -5.64 -23.44
CA ASN A 15 -14.32 -4.43 -22.77
C ASN A 15 -13.75 -4.87 -21.42
N THR A 16 -12.46 -5.24 -21.40
CA THR A 16 -11.79 -5.72 -20.19
C THR A 16 -11.66 -4.54 -19.23
N LEU A 17 -12.43 -4.58 -18.12
CA LEU A 17 -12.29 -3.61 -17.04
C LEU A 17 -10.89 -3.68 -16.45
N LEU A 18 -10.25 -2.53 -16.30
CA LEU A 18 -8.96 -2.42 -15.62
C LEU A 18 -9.17 -2.02 -14.16
N CYS A 19 -8.35 -2.59 -13.28
CA CYS A 19 -8.31 -2.24 -11.88
C CYS A 19 -7.68 -0.84 -11.72
N ASP A 20 -8.36 0.08 -11.06
CA ASP A 20 -7.86 1.43 -10.79
C ASP A 20 -6.73 1.48 -9.74
N GLY A 21 -6.49 0.36 -9.03
CA GLY A 21 -5.40 0.22 -8.04
C GLY A 21 -4.05 -0.20 -8.64
N CYS A 22 -4.06 -0.91 -9.79
CA CYS A 22 -2.83 -1.44 -10.42
C CYS A 22 -2.83 -1.35 -11.95
N CYS A 23 -3.93 -0.95 -12.58
CA CYS A 23 -4.12 -0.87 -14.03
C CYS A 23 -4.03 -2.24 -14.76
N GLN A 24 -4.21 -3.34 -14.04
CA GLN A 24 -4.27 -4.69 -14.61
C GLN A 24 -5.74 -5.13 -14.83
N PRO A 25 -5.99 -6.14 -15.67
CA PRO A 25 -7.33 -6.70 -15.84
C PRO A 25 -7.97 -7.07 -14.50
N ALA A 26 -9.21 -6.63 -14.27
CA ALA A 26 -9.92 -6.81 -13.02
C ALA A 26 -10.77 -8.08 -13.06
N SER A 27 -10.23 -9.22 -12.57
CA SER A 27 -11.08 -10.39 -12.28
C SER A 27 -11.85 -10.17 -10.97
N PRO A 28 -12.97 -10.89 -10.76
CA PRO A 28 -13.69 -10.84 -9.48
C PRO A 28 -12.80 -11.16 -8.28
N GLU A 29 -11.92 -12.15 -8.38
CA GLU A 29 -10.98 -12.55 -7.33
C GLU A 29 -9.95 -11.45 -7.05
N HIS A 30 -9.41 -10.81 -8.10
CA HIS A 30 -8.50 -9.69 -7.97
C HIS A 30 -9.15 -8.53 -7.20
N ILE A 31 -10.38 -8.18 -7.57
CA ILE A 31 -11.13 -7.11 -6.89
C ILE A 31 -11.46 -7.49 -5.45
N ALA A 32 -11.88 -8.74 -5.19
CA ALA A 32 -12.16 -9.20 -3.83
C ALA A 32 -10.92 -9.11 -2.92
N GLN A 33 -9.75 -9.53 -3.39
CA GLN A 33 -8.50 -9.40 -2.65
C GLN A 33 -8.11 -7.95 -2.39
N ARG A 34 -8.28 -7.06 -3.38
CA ARG A 34 -8.04 -5.63 -3.19
C ARG A 34 -8.98 -5.04 -2.14
N LEU A 35 -10.27 -5.33 -2.21
CA LEU A 35 -11.26 -4.86 -1.23
C LEU A 35 -10.93 -5.36 0.18
N ARG A 36 -10.46 -6.60 0.30
CA ARG A 36 -10.01 -7.13 1.60
C ARG A 36 -8.85 -6.34 2.18
N ARG A 37 -7.85 -5.96 1.37
CA ARG A 37 -6.74 -5.10 1.82
C ARG A 37 -7.22 -3.72 2.26
N LEU A 38 -8.10 -3.11 1.48
CA LEU A 38 -8.68 -1.81 1.80
C LEU A 38 -9.48 -1.87 3.11
N GLU A 39 -10.25 -2.93 3.33
CA GLU A 39 -10.97 -3.17 4.59
C GLU A 39 -9.99 -3.23 5.77
N LEU A 40 -8.95 -4.04 5.68
CA LEU A 40 -7.95 -4.19 6.73
C LEU A 40 -7.24 -2.86 7.03
N SER A 41 -6.79 -2.14 6.02
CA SER A 41 -6.09 -0.87 6.19
C SER A 41 -6.99 0.23 6.75
N THR A 42 -8.27 0.24 6.39
CA THR A 42 -9.24 1.24 6.85
C THR A 42 -9.48 1.16 8.36
N ARG A 43 -9.39 -0.03 8.96
CA ARG A 43 -9.54 -0.22 10.41
C ARG A 43 -8.51 0.57 11.22
N PHE A 44 -7.32 0.76 10.66
CA PHE A 44 -6.21 1.44 11.32
C PHE A 44 -5.90 2.81 10.71
N ARG A 45 -6.83 3.36 9.93
CA ARG A 45 -6.64 4.69 9.35
C ARG A 45 -6.90 5.77 10.40
N PRO A 46 -5.94 6.68 10.66
CA PRO A 46 -6.16 7.80 11.55
C PRO A 46 -7.14 8.82 10.94
N VAL A 47 -7.82 9.59 11.78
CA VAL A 47 -8.71 10.69 11.34
C VAL A 47 -7.88 11.77 10.59
N HIS A 48 -6.69 12.07 11.10
CA HIS A 48 -5.74 12.97 10.47
C HIS A 48 -4.42 12.25 10.26
N ILE A 49 -3.97 12.17 9.01
CA ILE A 49 -2.70 11.54 8.69
C ILE A 49 -1.59 12.58 8.87
N GLY A 50 -0.78 12.40 9.93
CA GLY A 50 0.43 13.18 10.16
C GLY A 50 1.52 12.78 9.18
N VAL A 51 1.85 11.49 9.14
CA VAL A 51 2.84 10.92 8.21
C VAL A 51 2.21 9.78 7.40
N LEU A 52 2.28 9.91 6.09
CA LEU A 52 1.91 8.87 5.15
C LEU A 52 3.17 8.13 4.69
N PHE A 53 3.30 6.88 5.09
CA PHE A 53 4.35 6.00 4.58
C PHE A 53 3.90 5.43 3.24
N ILE A 54 4.81 5.45 2.24
CA ILE A 54 4.56 4.86 0.93
C ILE A 54 5.51 3.68 0.74
N ALA A 55 4.94 2.50 0.55
CA ALA A 55 5.64 1.32 0.08
C ALA A 55 5.23 1.00 -1.37
N LEU A 56 5.97 0.11 -2.02
CA LEU A 56 5.85 -0.12 -3.45
C LEU A 56 4.56 -0.88 -3.81
N ALA A 57 4.35 -2.05 -3.21
CA ALA A 57 3.17 -2.88 -3.42
C ALA A 57 2.94 -3.80 -2.21
N PRO A 58 1.70 -4.23 -1.97
CA PRO A 58 1.41 -5.21 -0.95
C PRO A 58 1.90 -6.61 -1.35
N VAL A 59 2.02 -7.49 -0.37
CA VAL A 59 2.29 -8.91 -0.61
C VAL A 59 1.10 -9.62 -1.27
N PRO A 60 1.30 -10.77 -1.95
CA PRO A 60 0.23 -11.45 -2.68
C PRO A 60 -0.99 -11.80 -1.83
N ARG A 61 -0.79 -12.30 -0.61
CA ARG A 61 -1.89 -12.68 0.29
C ARG A 61 -2.29 -11.52 1.20
N PRO A 62 -3.58 -11.13 1.27
CA PRO A 62 -4.04 -10.03 2.13
C PRO A 62 -3.75 -10.26 3.62
N GLU A 63 -3.73 -11.52 4.06
CA GLU A 63 -3.45 -11.90 5.44
C GLU A 63 -2.00 -11.57 5.84
N ASP A 64 -1.06 -11.64 4.89
CA ASP A 64 0.35 -11.35 5.11
C ASP A 64 0.67 -9.85 4.95
N ASP A 65 -0.30 -9.03 4.61
CA ASP A 65 -0.13 -7.59 4.44
C ASP A 65 0.11 -6.87 5.78
N PHE A 66 0.66 -5.65 5.72
CA PHE A 66 0.99 -4.84 6.89
C PHE A 66 -0.16 -4.75 7.89
N TYR A 67 -1.40 -4.57 7.41
CA TYR A 67 -2.61 -4.49 8.25
C TYR A 67 -3.30 -5.83 8.49
N GLY A 68 -2.78 -6.92 7.95
CA GLY A 68 -3.33 -8.26 8.19
C GLY A 68 -3.01 -8.77 9.59
N PRO A 69 -3.49 -9.98 9.96
CA PRO A 69 -3.20 -10.59 11.25
C PRO A 69 -1.68 -10.79 11.45
N PRO A 70 -1.20 -10.73 12.69
CA PRO A 70 0.20 -10.58 13.03
C PRO A 70 0.97 -11.89 13.04
N GLU A 71 1.20 -12.50 11.92
CA GLU A 71 2.17 -13.58 11.82
C GLU A 71 3.48 -13.00 11.28
N SER A 72 4.62 -13.43 11.82
CA SER A 72 6.00 -12.97 11.59
C SER A 72 6.23 -12.14 10.32
N LYS A 73 6.01 -10.83 10.40
CA LYS A 73 6.12 -9.93 9.26
C LYS A 73 7.36 -9.06 9.44
N GLU A 74 8.43 -9.40 8.76
CA GLU A 74 9.68 -8.66 8.82
C GLU A 74 9.47 -7.17 8.49
N PHE A 75 8.80 -6.88 7.38
CA PHE A 75 8.47 -5.51 6.97
C PHE A 75 7.65 -4.75 8.03
N PHE A 76 6.65 -5.40 8.63
CA PHE A 76 5.85 -4.83 9.70
C PHE A 76 6.71 -4.40 10.89
N ASN A 77 7.59 -5.31 11.34
CA ASN A 77 8.48 -5.03 12.46
C ASN A 77 9.46 -3.92 12.11
N HIS A 78 10.11 -3.98 10.95
CA HIS A 78 11.05 -2.94 10.50
C HIS A 78 10.44 -1.54 10.49
N LEU A 79 9.23 -1.39 9.94
CA LEU A 79 8.57 -0.07 9.91
C LEU A 79 8.22 0.40 11.31
N LEU A 80 7.65 -0.45 12.16
CA LEU A 80 7.27 -0.08 13.52
C LEU A 80 8.48 0.24 14.39
N ASP A 81 9.58 -0.47 14.22
CA ASP A 81 10.83 -0.21 14.92
C ASP A 81 11.47 1.11 14.46
N ALA A 82 11.45 1.39 13.15
CA ALA A 82 11.93 2.65 12.59
C ALA A 82 11.19 3.87 13.14
N VAL A 83 9.90 3.73 13.47
CA VAL A 83 9.09 4.78 14.10
C VAL A 83 9.03 4.65 15.63
N GLN A 84 9.88 3.82 16.23
CA GLN A 84 9.99 3.64 17.68
C GLN A 84 8.67 3.22 18.36
N ILE A 85 7.95 2.30 17.72
CA ILE A 85 6.80 1.62 18.33
C ILE A 85 7.29 0.27 18.84
N PRO A 86 7.53 0.12 20.15
CA PRO A 86 8.20 -1.05 20.70
C PRO A 86 7.36 -2.33 20.50
N VAL A 87 8.07 -3.45 20.38
CA VAL A 87 7.46 -4.76 20.60
C VAL A 87 7.19 -4.86 22.09
N ASN A 88 5.93 -4.97 22.48
CA ASN A 88 5.64 -5.38 23.84
C ASN A 88 6.20 -6.79 23.99
N SER A 89 7.33 -6.91 24.69
CA SER A 89 7.95 -8.20 24.99
C SER A 89 7.04 -8.97 25.95
N SER A 90 6.09 -9.69 25.39
CA SER A 90 5.30 -10.69 26.11
C SER A 90 6.24 -11.77 26.61
N GLN A 91 6.06 -12.22 27.83
CA GLN A 91 6.86 -13.29 28.42
C GLN A 91 6.77 -14.57 27.55
N PRO A 92 7.84 -15.36 27.44
CA PRO A 92 7.83 -16.58 26.64
C PRO A 92 6.79 -17.56 27.17
N GLY A 93 5.77 -17.89 26.35
CA GLY A 93 4.77 -18.91 26.67
C GLY A 93 3.31 -18.58 26.32
N GLN A 94 2.98 -17.40 25.79
CA GLN A 94 1.60 -17.02 25.48
C GLN A 94 1.42 -16.67 24.00
N GLU A 95 1.09 -17.64 23.15
CA GLU A 95 0.79 -17.41 21.72
C GLU A 95 -0.45 -16.50 21.49
N SER A 96 -1.39 -16.47 22.44
CA SER A 96 -2.55 -15.58 22.39
C SER A 96 -2.17 -14.08 22.51
N ASP A 97 -1.01 -13.77 23.07
CA ASP A 97 -0.55 -12.39 23.27
C ASP A 97 0.08 -11.77 22.00
N ALA A 98 0.56 -12.56 21.05
CA ALA A 98 1.21 -12.04 19.85
C ALA A 98 0.22 -11.27 18.95
N ALA A 99 -1.00 -11.79 18.76
CA ALA A 99 -2.05 -11.14 17.99
C ALA A 99 -2.55 -9.86 18.68
N ALA A 100 -2.75 -9.90 19.99
CA ALA A 100 -3.11 -8.75 20.80
C ALA A 100 -2.01 -7.68 20.76
N SER A 101 -0.75 -8.09 20.88
CA SER A 101 0.42 -7.22 20.81
C SER A 101 0.54 -6.50 19.46
N ALA A 102 0.36 -7.20 18.34
CA ALA A 102 0.45 -6.56 17.04
C ALA A 102 -0.74 -5.64 16.75
N SER A 103 -1.95 -6.00 17.19
CA SER A 103 -3.10 -5.09 17.11
C SER A 103 -2.85 -3.83 17.95
N ALA A 104 -2.27 -3.95 19.13
CA ALA A 104 -1.90 -2.83 19.97
C ALA A 104 -0.84 -1.92 19.30
N ARG A 105 0.15 -2.51 18.61
CA ARG A 105 1.15 -1.75 17.84
C ARG A 105 0.52 -1.01 16.66
N LEU A 106 -0.44 -1.61 15.93
CA LEU A 106 -1.18 -0.93 14.87
C LEU A 106 -2.05 0.20 15.39
N LEU A 107 -2.69 0.03 16.56
CA LEU A 107 -3.44 1.10 17.21
C LEU A 107 -2.53 2.24 17.64
N GLU A 108 -1.33 1.96 18.16
CA GLU A 108 -0.34 2.99 18.47
C GLU A 108 0.16 3.71 17.22
N PHE A 109 0.39 2.99 16.12
CA PHE A 109 0.72 3.56 14.82
C PHE A 109 -0.37 4.53 14.34
N GLN A 110 -1.64 4.11 14.41
CA GLN A 110 -2.79 4.94 14.11
C GLN A 110 -2.88 6.17 15.04
N ARG A 111 -2.70 5.98 16.35
CA ARG A 111 -2.78 7.05 17.36
C ARG A 111 -1.73 8.15 17.14
N ARG A 112 -0.54 7.79 16.65
CA ARG A 112 0.50 8.74 16.25
C ARG A 112 0.22 9.44 14.93
N GLY A 113 -0.93 9.17 14.31
CA GLY A 113 -1.28 9.75 13.00
C GLY A 113 -0.49 9.15 11.84
N TYR A 114 0.05 7.96 11.99
CA TYR A 114 0.80 7.24 10.97
C TYR A 114 -0.13 6.37 10.13
N TYR A 115 0.13 6.32 8.84
CA TYR A 115 -0.61 5.47 7.91
C TYR A 115 0.31 4.97 6.81
N LEU A 116 0.22 3.68 6.47
CA LEU A 116 0.93 3.09 5.35
C LEU A 116 -0.02 2.97 4.16
N ALA A 117 0.42 3.44 3.00
CA ALA A 117 -0.24 3.19 1.72
C ALA A 117 0.76 2.62 0.72
N TYR A 118 0.25 2.01 -0.34
CA TYR A 118 1.07 1.45 -1.39
C TYR A 118 0.98 2.27 -2.67
N LEU A 119 2.07 2.32 -3.44
CA LEU A 119 2.05 2.87 -4.80
C LEU A 119 1.03 2.09 -5.66
N SER A 120 1.13 0.76 -5.66
CA SER A 120 0.10 -0.13 -6.21
C SER A 120 -0.76 -0.68 -5.07
N GLU A 121 -2.08 -0.64 -5.18
CA GLU A 121 -2.98 -1.27 -4.19
C GLU A 121 -3.13 -2.79 -4.37
N CYS A 122 -2.48 -3.33 -5.38
CA CYS A 122 -2.47 -4.75 -5.68
C CYS A 122 -1.03 -5.25 -5.76
N PRO A 123 -0.78 -6.54 -5.50
CA PRO A 123 0.53 -7.15 -5.69
C PRO A 123 1.04 -6.97 -7.12
N ILE A 124 2.34 -6.82 -7.27
CA ILE A 124 3.01 -6.68 -8.58
C ILE A 124 3.96 -7.86 -8.77
N THR A 125 3.93 -8.43 -9.95
CA THR A 125 4.88 -9.46 -10.37
C THR A 125 6.10 -8.78 -11.00
N TRP A 126 7.16 -8.57 -10.22
CA TRP A 126 8.35 -7.81 -10.61
C TRP A 126 9.16 -8.39 -11.78
N ALA A 127 8.91 -9.66 -12.11
CA ALA A 127 9.57 -10.29 -13.27
C ALA A 127 9.12 -9.70 -14.62
N GLU A 128 7.99 -8.98 -14.65
CA GLU A 128 7.36 -8.52 -15.87
C GLU A 128 7.58 -7.05 -16.19
N GLU A 129 7.87 -6.21 -15.19
CA GLU A 129 7.98 -4.76 -15.40
C GLU A 129 9.06 -4.13 -14.49
N PRO A 130 9.97 -3.30 -15.03
CA PRO A 130 10.91 -2.54 -14.22
C PRO A 130 10.22 -1.59 -13.24
N VAL A 131 10.78 -1.44 -12.03
CA VAL A 131 10.21 -0.57 -10.97
C VAL A 131 9.98 0.87 -11.46
N ALA A 132 10.91 1.43 -12.22
CA ALA A 132 10.78 2.80 -12.76
C ALA A 132 9.55 2.96 -13.67
N THR A 133 9.27 1.96 -14.53
CA THR A 133 8.08 1.96 -15.39
C THR A 133 6.80 1.88 -14.57
N THR A 134 6.78 1.00 -13.57
CA THR A 134 5.66 0.87 -12.62
C THR A 134 5.41 2.19 -11.89
N ILE A 135 6.46 2.87 -11.40
CA ILE A 135 6.33 4.17 -10.74
C ILE A 135 5.71 5.18 -11.71
N SER A 136 6.24 5.31 -12.93
CA SER A 136 5.74 6.26 -13.92
C SER A 136 4.27 6.04 -14.24
N ARG A 137 3.84 4.79 -14.32
CA ARG A 137 2.46 4.41 -14.63
C ARG A 137 1.50 4.67 -13.46
N LEU A 138 1.90 4.37 -12.23
CA LEU A 138 1.03 4.40 -11.04
C LEU A 138 1.11 5.71 -10.23
N ALA A 139 2.17 6.49 -10.38
CA ALA A 139 2.36 7.74 -9.64
C ALA A 139 1.20 8.74 -9.81
N PRO A 140 0.60 8.96 -10.99
CA PRO A 140 -0.55 9.85 -11.13
C PRO A 140 -1.75 9.43 -10.26
N THR A 141 -2.03 8.13 -10.19
CA THR A 141 -3.11 7.57 -9.37
C THR A 141 -2.81 7.74 -7.88
N LEU A 142 -1.56 7.51 -7.47
CA LEU A 142 -1.13 7.73 -6.08
C LEU A 142 -1.25 9.22 -5.71
N VAL A 143 -0.77 10.13 -6.54
CA VAL A 143 -0.88 11.59 -6.33
C VAL A 143 -2.34 12.00 -6.14
N ARG A 144 -3.24 11.47 -6.97
CA ARG A 144 -4.68 11.71 -6.83
C ARG A 144 -5.21 11.21 -5.47
N ARG A 145 -4.83 10.01 -5.03
CA ARG A 145 -5.22 9.47 -3.72
C ARG A 145 -4.68 10.33 -2.57
N ILE A 146 -3.44 10.78 -2.66
CA ILE A 146 -2.83 11.65 -1.66
C ILE A 146 -3.62 12.94 -1.52
N ARG A 147 -3.92 13.61 -2.63
CA ARG A 147 -4.62 14.91 -2.63
C ARG A 147 -6.08 14.81 -2.19
N LEU A 148 -6.78 13.79 -2.61
CA LEU A 148 -8.22 13.67 -2.37
C LEU A 148 -8.54 12.95 -1.06
N ASN A 149 -7.81 11.87 -0.77
CA ASN A 149 -8.19 10.95 0.28
C ASN A 149 -7.30 11.05 1.53
N TYR A 150 -5.96 11.14 1.34
CA TYR A 150 -5.05 11.04 2.48
C TYR A 150 -4.74 12.40 3.10
N LYS A 151 -4.43 13.40 2.31
CA LYS A 151 -4.10 14.78 2.75
C LYS A 151 -3.11 14.81 3.93
N PRO A 152 -1.97 14.10 3.84
CA PRO A 152 -1.02 14.00 4.93
C PRO A 152 -0.27 15.32 5.13
N LYS A 153 0.25 15.54 6.34
CA LYS A 153 1.20 16.64 6.59
C LYS A 153 2.57 16.34 6.00
N GLN A 154 3.01 15.08 6.10
CA GLN A 154 4.30 14.59 5.61
C GLN A 154 4.14 13.27 4.87
N ILE A 155 5.05 13.01 3.94
CA ILE A 155 5.14 11.74 3.21
C ILE A 155 6.52 11.15 3.44
N ALA A 156 6.57 9.88 3.80
CA ALA A 156 7.80 9.12 3.94
C ALA A 156 7.80 7.98 2.92
N THR A 157 8.82 7.93 2.07
CA THR A 157 9.02 6.81 1.13
C THR A 157 9.96 5.79 1.75
N GLN A 158 9.64 4.51 1.64
CA GLN A 158 10.44 3.43 2.19
C GLN A 158 11.04 2.59 1.07
N GLY A 159 12.37 2.46 1.12
CA GLY A 159 13.17 1.75 0.13
C GLY A 159 13.79 2.67 -0.92
N PRO A 160 15.03 2.35 -1.35
CA PRO A 160 15.76 3.12 -2.36
C PRO A 160 15.08 3.10 -3.73
N GLU A 161 14.32 2.06 -4.03
CA GLU A 161 13.58 1.88 -5.27
C GLU A 161 12.50 2.94 -5.47
N LEU A 162 12.02 3.56 -4.39
CA LEU A 162 11.03 4.64 -4.45
C LEU A 162 11.67 6.03 -4.56
N ALA A 163 12.99 6.15 -4.68
CA ALA A 163 13.65 7.43 -4.85
C ALA A 163 13.11 8.27 -6.03
N PRO A 164 12.80 7.69 -7.22
CA PRO A 164 12.20 8.44 -8.32
C PRO A 164 10.80 8.98 -8.00
N LEU A 165 10.05 8.33 -7.11
CA LEU A 165 8.72 8.79 -6.71
C LEU A 165 8.78 10.13 -5.94
N ALA A 166 9.86 10.38 -5.20
CA ALA A 166 10.03 11.64 -4.48
C ALA A 166 9.99 12.87 -5.40
N GLU A 167 10.53 12.76 -6.62
CA GLU A 167 10.49 13.84 -7.61
C GLU A 167 9.06 14.11 -8.08
N VAL A 168 8.28 13.06 -8.29
CA VAL A 168 6.86 13.18 -8.71
C VAL A 168 6.00 13.76 -7.59
N LEU A 169 6.33 13.47 -6.33
CA LEU A 169 5.60 13.94 -5.16
C LEU A 169 5.93 15.39 -4.75
N ASN A 170 6.99 16.00 -5.30
CA ASN A 170 7.38 17.39 -5.01
C ASN A 170 6.42 18.47 -5.58
N GLY A 171 5.21 18.08 -5.96
CA GLY A 171 4.21 19.01 -6.51
C GLY A 171 3.42 19.79 -5.45
N PRO A 172 2.81 20.94 -5.80
CA PRO A 172 2.00 21.72 -4.88
C PRO A 172 0.78 20.93 -4.36
N GLY A 173 0.48 21.10 -3.06
CA GLY A 173 -0.64 20.41 -2.40
C GLY A 173 -0.37 18.96 -2.01
N ILE A 174 0.88 18.55 -2.03
CA ILE A 174 1.39 17.31 -1.47
C ILE A 174 2.23 17.70 -0.25
N GLY A 175 2.07 17.00 0.87
CA GLY A 175 2.83 17.26 2.10
C GLY A 175 4.36 17.24 1.88
N SER A 176 5.12 17.74 2.85
CA SER A 176 6.59 17.67 2.76
C SER A 176 7.07 16.22 2.68
N ILE A 177 8.08 15.98 1.84
CA ILE A 177 8.62 14.63 1.64
C ILE A 177 9.82 14.42 2.54
N VAL A 178 9.78 13.30 3.29
CA VAL A 178 10.90 12.82 4.09
C VAL A 178 11.30 11.45 3.53
N ARG A 179 12.59 11.26 3.23
CA ARG A 179 13.12 9.94 2.88
C ARG A 179 13.45 9.21 4.17
N LEU A 180 12.94 8.00 4.33
CA LEU A 180 13.41 7.09 5.35
C LEU A 180 14.54 6.25 4.75
N ASP A 181 15.77 6.69 4.94
CA ASP A 181 16.91 5.81 4.73
C ASP A 181 16.92 4.77 5.86
N GLN A 182 17.36 3.55 5.55
CA GLN A 182 17.50 2.50 6.56
C GLN A 182 18.39 3.01 7.69
N GLY A 183 17.80 3.22 8.87
CA GLY A 183 18.52 3.74 10.06
C GLY A 183 18.10 5.14 10.52
N THR A 184 17.32 5.88 9.78
CA THR A 184 16.85 7.20 10.24
C THR A 184 15.58 7.04 11.06
N ALA A 185 15.70 7.08 12.39
CA ALA A 185 14.56 7.21 13.28
C ALA A 185 13.86 8.54 13.01
N LEU A 186 12.55 8.51 12.70
CA LEU A 186 11.73 9.72 12.70
C LEU A 186 11.68 10.25 14.13
N SER A 187 12.44 11.32 14.41
CA SER A 187 12.35 12.03 15.68
C SER A 187 10.92 12.53 15.87
N ALA A 188 10.30 12.14 16.96
CA ALA A 188 8.95 12.59 17.36
C ALA A 188 8.87 14.10 17.72
N HIS A 189 9.92 14.85 17.49
CA HIS A 189 10.04 16.27 17.82
C HIS A 189 9.84 17.12 16.59
N GLY A 190 8.61 17.36 16.22
CA GLY A 190 8.30 18.28 15.13
C GLY A 190 6.90 18.12 14.52
N ILE A 191 5.95 17.60 15.28
CA ILE A 191 4.53 17.58 14.86
C ILE A 191 3.72 18.52 15.76
#